data_de6199c74d7afe42086ce5e354c917bc
#
_entry.id   de6199c74d7afe42086ce5e354c917bc
#
_cell.length_a   1.000
_cell.length_b   1.000
_cell.length_c   1.000
_cell.angle_alpha   90.00
_cell.angle_beta   90.00
_cell.angle_gamma   90.00
#
_symmetry.space_group_name_H-M   'P 1'
#
loop_
_entity.id
_entity.type
_entity.pdbx_description
1 polymer ?
#
loop_
_entity_poly.entity_id
_entity_poly.type
_entity_poly.pdbx_seq_one_letter_code
_entity_poly.pdbx_strand_id
1 'polypeptide(L)'
;MGKKLRVVNIGISSFYDALTVQDCEAVQIDWQPPVKISEEMNHLLELTMNGDLAVKIDEANDAAADLIIQADPAWVDVLPAGEVVEGLDDYVVTHSGPPIAFEDMVMLHQRGMVSACLFEGWAKTEEEALELIRSGKIKMISALDTNTVGAGTGIITKNVAMIVTKDRNSGKVAATFPAEGIVYQGGFCGWGLYSEGIAENLRHMREYLLPPMAEMVRKRGGLETKPILAESMSMGDENHTRQSAADLLFEHQITLDMMQLDYPKEQIFASMKYIIETPRFFHCFGQGASRAAMLGNVGRE
;
A
#
# COMPACT_ATOMS: atom_id res chain seq x y z
N MET A 1 -32.49 11.12 -29.91
CA MET A 1 -32.95 10.07 -29.01
C MET A 1 -31.83 9.04 -28.86
N GLY A 2 -31.15 8.98 -27.70
CA GLY A 2 -30.14 7.98 -27.43
C GLY A 2 -30.72 6.57 -27.35
N LYS A 3 -30.01 5.57 -27.85
CA LYS A 3 -30.42 4.15 -27.67
C LYS A 3 -30.44 3.85 -26.17
N LYS A 4 -31.54 3.26 -25.68
CA LYS A 4 -31.64 2.80 -24.30
C LYS A 4 -30.59 1.71 -24.08
N LEU A 5 -29.77 1.82 -23.05
CA LEU A 5 -28.76 0.82 -22.71
C LEU A 5 -29.48 -0.46 -22.23
N ARG A 6 -29.00 -1.60 -22.71
CA ARG A 6 -29.41 -2.93 -22.26
C ARG A 6 -28.16 -3.67 -21.74
N VAL A 7 -28.26 -4.22 -20.56
CA VAL A 7 -27.10 -4.87 -19.88
C VAL A 7 -27.46 -6.31 -19.53
N VAL A 8 -26.50 -7.19 -19.77
CA VAL A 8 -26.52 -8.56 -19.22
C VAL A 8 -25.47 -8.62 -18.13
N ASN A 9 -25.90 -8.83 -16.88
CA ASN A 9 -24.98 -9.05 -15.77
C ASN A 9 -24.75 -10.55 -15.58
N ILE A 10 -23.46 -10.92 -15.53
CA ILE A 10 -23.01 -12.28 -15.27
C ILE A 10 -22.09 -12.22 -14.06
N GLY A 11 -22.50 -12.77 -12.92
CA GLY A 11 -21.73 -12.75 -11.68
C GLY A 11 -22.46 -12.12 -10.51
N ILE A 12 -21.80 -11.21 -9.78
CA ILE A 12 -22.30 -10.66 -8.52
C ILE A 12 -23.62 -9.89 -8.72
N SER A 13 -24.66 -10.27 -7.97
CA SER A 13 -26.00 -9.68 -8.07
C SER A 13 -26.05 -8.19 -7.71
N SER A 14 -25.14 -7.71 -6.86
CA SER A 14 -25.08 -6.28 -6.49
C SER A 14 -24.86 -5.35 -7.68
N PHE A 15 -24.21 -5.82 -8.75
CA PHE A 15 -24.11 -5.03 -9.99
C PHE A 15 -25.44 -4.93 -10.73
N TYR A 16 -26.24 -6.00 -10.73
CA TYR A 16 -27.59 -5.98 -11.26
C TYR A 16 -28.48 -5.02 -10.47
N ASP A 17 -28.41 -5.06 -9.14
CA ASP A 17 -29.18 -4.18 -8.27
C ASP A 17 -28.81 -2.71 -8.52
N ALA A 18 -27.53 -2.40 -8.66
CA ALA A 18 -27.05 -1.05 -9.00
C ALA A 18 -27.57 -0.55 -10.37
N LEU A 19 -27.70 -1.43 -11.35
CA LEU A 19 -28.27 -1.10 -12.66
C LEU A 19 -29.77 -0.84 -12.59
N THR A 20 -30.53 -1.63 -11.81
CA THR A 20 -31.96 -1.48 -11.64
C THR A 20 -32.34 -0.19 -10.90
N VAL A 21 -31.55 0.20 -9.90
CA VAL A 21 -31.70 1.50 -9.21
C VAL A 21 -31.54 2.68 -10.16
N GLN A 22 -30.73 2.52 -11.22
CA GLN A 22 -30.51 3.54 -12.26
C GLN A 22 -31.51 3.43 -13.42
N ASP A 23 -32.59 2.66 -13.29
CA ASP A 23 -33.62 2.45 -14.31
C ASP A 23 -33.05 1.89 -15.63
N CYS A 24 -31.98 1.12 -15.53
CA CYS A 24 -31.32 0.45 -16.65
C CYS A 24 -32.03 -0.89 -16.92
N GLU A 25 -32.32 -1.18 -18.20
CA GLU A 25 -32.86 -2.49 -18.61
C GLU A 25 -31.73 -3.54 -18.47
N ALA A 26 -31.79 -4.36 -17.43
CA ALA A 26 -30.77 -5.35 -17.12
C ALA A 26 -31.38 -6.75 -16.95
N VAL A 27 -30.57 -7.77 -17.26
CA VAL A 27 -30.89 -9.18 -17.01
C VAL A 27 -29.75 -9.78 -16.19
N GLN A 28 -30.09 -10.41 -15.08
CA GLN A 28 -29.16 -11.20 -14.28
C GLN A 28 -29.10 -12.64 -14.81
N ILE A 29 -27.89 -13.12 -15.08
CA ILE A 29 -27.65 -14.54 -15.40
C ILE A 29 -27.00 -15.18 -14.18
N ASP A 30 -27.65 -16.19 -13.65
CA ASP A 30 -27.09 -17.08 -12.64
C ASP A 30 -26.19 -18.09 -13.35
N TRP A 31 -24.93 -17.64 -13.58
CA TRP A 31 -23.90 -18.45 -14.21
C TRP A 31 -22.92 -18.95 -13.15
N GLN A 32 -22.66 -20.23 -13.17
CA GLN A 32 -21.59 -20.83 -12.37
C GLN A 32 -20.57 -21.48 -13.31
N PRO A 33 -19.27 -21.35 -13.03
CA PRO A 33 -18.26 -22.02 -13.81
C PRO A 33 -18.48 -23.54 -13.73
N PRO A 34 -18.37 -24.28 -14.83
CA PRO A 34 -18.50 -25.73 -14.80
C PRO A 34 -17.25 -26.34 -14.15
N VAL A 35 -17.21 -26.34 -12.84
CA VAL A 35 -16.13 -26.97 -12.08
C VAL A 35 -16.42 -28.45 -11.94
N LYS A 36 -15.65 -29.28 -12.63
CA LYS A 36 -15.65 -30.75 -12.40
C LYS A 36 -14.80 -31.02 -11.16
N ILE A 37 -15.43 -31.15 -10.02
CA ILE A 37 -14.81 -31.60 -8.78
C ILE A 37 -15.27 -33.02 -8.43
N SER A 38 -14.47 -33.73 -7.64
CA SER A 38 -14.84 -35.05 -7.15
C SER A 38 -16.01 -34.98 -6.17
N GLU A 39 -16.73 -36.07 -5.98
CA GLU A 39 -17.80 -36.17 -4.97
C GLU A 39 -17.27 -35.85 -3.56
N GLU A 40 -16.05 -36.26 -3.25
CA GLU A 40 -15.38 -35.96 -1.98
C GLU A 40 -15.16 -34.45 -1.80
N MET A 41 -14.70 -33.76 -2.86
CA MET A 41 -14.52 -32.31 -2.84
C MET A 41 -15.86 -31.57 -2.72
N ASN A 42 -16.91 -32.03 -3.41
CA ASN A 42 -18.26 -31.48 -3.25
C ASN A 42 -18.74 -31.60 -1.81
N HIS A 43 -18.55 -32.77 -1.19
CA HIS A 43 -18.93 -33.01 0.20
C HIS A 43 -18.16 -32.04 1.16
N LEU A 44 -16.86 -31.84 0.95
CA LEU A 44 -16.07 -30.91 1.74
C LEU A 44 -16.57 -29.46 1.58
N LEU A 45 -16.91 -29.05 0.36
CA LEU A 45 -17.51 -27.73 0.10
C LEU A 45 -18.86 -27.58 0.78
N GLU A 46 -19.71 -28.59 0.72
CA GLU A 46 -21.01 -28.58 1.42
C GLU A 46 -20.83 -28.43 2.94
N LEU A 47 -19.84 -29.06 3.54
CA LEU A 47 -19.53 -28.93 4.97
C LEU A 47 -19.06 -27.49 5.34
N THR A 48 -18.35 -26.80 4.43
CA THR A 48 -17.90 -25.42 4.65
C THR A 48 -19.00 -24.39 4.38
N MET A 49 -19.95 -24.71 3.52
CA MET A 49 -21.03 -23.80 3.09
C MET A 49 -22.31 -23.98 3.92
N ASN A 50 -22.45 -25.08 4.66
CA ASN A 50 -23.67 -25.44 5.39
C ASN A 50 -23.36 -26.02 6.78
N GLY A 51 -24.32 -25.93 7.69
CA GLY A 51 -24.26 -26.51 9.02
C GLY A 51 -23.35 -25.76 9.99
N ASP A 52 -22.91 -26.45 11.05
CA ASP A 52 -22.21 -25.83 12.19
C ASP A 52 -20.86 -25.20 11.81
N LEU A 53 -20.19 -25.73 10.78
CA LEU A 53 -18.91 -25.16 10.32
C LEU A 53 -19.12 -23.84 9.60
N ALA A 54 -20.17 -23.72 8.75
CA ALA A 54 -20.52 -22.48 8.09
C ALA A 54 -20.82 -21.37 9.12
N VAL A 55 -21.59 -21.68 10.16
CA VAL A 55 -21.88 -20.72 11.25
C VAL A 55 -20.58 -20.24 11.92
N LYS A 56 -19.65 -21.15 12.24
CA LYS A 56 -18.37 -20.76 12.82
C LYS A 56 -17.51 -19.90 11.90
N ILE A 57 -17.55 -20.17 10.60
CA ILE A 57 -16.85 -19.37 9.59
C ILE A 57 -17.44 -17.96 9.53
N ASP A 58 -18.77 -17.84 9.53
CA ASP A 58 -19.45 -16.56 9.49
C ASP A 58 -19.17 -15.75 10.78
N GLU A 59 -19.25 -16.38 11.96
CA GLU A 59 -18.91 -15.74 13.23
C GLU A 59 -17.45 -15.25 13.25
N ALA A 60 -16.52 -16.04 12.73
CA ALA A 60 -15.11 -15.65 12.63
C ALA A 60 -14.89 -14.49 11.65
N ASN A 61 -15.59 -14.51 10.51
CA ASN A 61 -15.55 -13.43 9.52
C ASN A 61 -16.12 -12.12 10.08
N ASP A 62 -17.25 -12.19 10.78
CA ASP A 62 -17.85 -11.03 11.43
C ASP A 62 -16.91 -10.44 12.51
N ALA A 63 -16.31 -11.29 13.33
CA ALA A 63 -15.35 -10.84 14.33
C ALA A 63 -14.10 -10.19 13.70
N ALA A 64 -13.60 -10.75 12.60
CA ALA A 64 -12.47 -10.16 11.85
C ALA A 64 -12.84 -8.82 11.20
N ALA A 65 -14.04 -8.73 10.62
CA ALA A 65 -14.57 -7.49 10.06
C ALA A 65 -14.72 -6.41 11.13
N ASP A 66 -15.27 -6.74 12.28
CA ASP A 66 -15.43 -5.82 13.42
C ASP A 66 -14.08 -5.26 13.89
N LEU A 67 -13.04 -6.09 13.98
CA LEU A 67 -11.69 -5.64 14.35
C LEU A 67 -11.12 -4.63 13.34
N ILE A 68 -11.34 -4.84 12.04
CA ILE A 68 -10.92 -3.91 10.99
C ILE A 68 -11.73 -2.60 11.09
N ILE A 69 -13.04 -2.70 11.28
CA ILE A 69 -13.92 -1.53 11.40
C ILE A 69 -13.57 -0.69 12.64
N GLN A 70 -13.24 -1.34 13.76
CA GLN A 70 -12.88 -0.67 15.00
C GLN A 70 -11.43 -0.17 15.05
N ALA A 71 -10.56 -0.56 14.12
CA ALA A 71 -9.19 -0.08 14.08
C ALA A 71 -9.12 1.45 14.06
N ASP A 72 -8.13 2.00 14.76
CA ASP A 72 -7.84 3.44 14.82
C ASP A 72 -6.43 3.74 14.29
N PRO A 73 -6.21 3.62 12.97
CA PRO A 73 -4.91 3.84 12.36
C PRO A 73 -4.59 5.34 12.30
N ALA A 74 -3.37 5.66 12.75
CA ALA A 74 -2.81 6.99 12.65
C ALA A 74 -1.40 6.94 12.06
N TRP A 75 -1.08 7.87 11.18
CA TRP A 75 0.30 8.14 10.79
C TRP A 75 1.04 8.72 11.97
N VAL A 76 2.18 8.13 12.36
CA VAL A 76 2.88 8.52 13.59
C VAL A 76 4.34 8.94 13.36
N ASP A 77 4.97 8.51 12.28
CA ASP A 77 6.38 8.83 12.00
C ASP A 77 6.75 8.60 10.53
N VAL A 78 7.98 8.99 10.19
CA VAL A 78 8.72 8.52 9.01
C VAL A 78 10.08 8.02 9.50
N LEU A 79 10.36 6.74 9.27
CA LEU A 79 11.57 6.07 9.75
C LEU A 79 12.22 5.26 8.62
N PRO A 80 13.54 4.98 8.71
CA PRO A 80 14.17 3.98 7.85
C PRO A 80 13.48 2.62 7.99
N ALA A 81 13.34 1.90 6.89
CA ALA A 81 12.66 0.61 6.90
C ALA A 81 13.31 -0.40 7.86
N GLY A 82 14.63 -0.40 8.01
CA GLY A 82 15.33 -1.28 8.95
C GLY A 82 15.00 -1.03 10.42
N GLU A 83 14.39 0.10 10.77
CA GLU A 83 13.93 0.38 12.14
C GLU A 83 12.50 -0.10 12.43
N VAL A 84 11.70 -0.34 11.39
CA VAL A 84 10.26 -0.64 11.54
C VAL A 84 9.83 -1.91 10.85
N VAL A 85 10.64 -2.47 9.94
CA VAL A 85 10.35 -3.70 9.21
C VAL A 85 11.29 -4.80 9.69
N GLU A 86 10.73 -5.82 10.31
CA GLU A 86 11.49 -6.92 10.87
C GLU A 86 12.23 -7.70 9.77
N GLY A 87 13.50 -7.99 10.00
CA GLY A 87 14.34 -8.78 9.09
C GLY A 87 14.99 -8.00 7.94
N LEU A 88 14.84 -6.68 7.87
CA LEU A 88 15.53 -5.83 6.90
C LEU A 88 16.91 -5.39 7.40
N ASP A 89 17.91 -6.21 7.12
CA ASP A 89 19.32 -5.95 7.38
C ASP A 89 20.10 -5.59 6.10
N ASP A 90 21.44 -5.51 6.21
CA ASP A 90 22.32 -5.37 5.05
C ASP A 90 22.14 -6.53 4.08
N TYR A 91 22.09 -6.21 2.80
CA TYR A 91 21.90 -7.16 1.70
C TYR A 91 20.57 -7.94 1.76
N VAL A 92 19.57 -7.40 2.44
CA VAL A 92 18.19 -7.92 2.41
C VAL A 92 17.30 -6.97 1.62
N VAL A 93 16.48 -7.52 0.73
CA VAL A 93 15.52 -6.76 -0.09
C VAL A 93 14.17 -7.47 -0.03
N THR A 94 13.10 -6.72 0.19
CA THR A 94 11.75 -7.25 0.02
C THR A 94 11.33 -7.21 -1.45
N HIS A 95 10.34 -8.00 -1.80
CA HIS A 95 9.61 -7.90 -3.08
C HIS A 95 8.14 -8.25 -2.88
N SER A 96 7.27 -7.80 -3.78
CA SER A 96 5.86 -8.22 -3.77
C SER A 96 5.70 -9.64 -4.30
N GLY A 97 4.68 -10.34 -3.79
CA GLY A 97 4.37 -11.71 -4.20
C GLY A 97 5.14 -12.79 -3.44
N PRO A 98 4.93 -14.05 -3.82
CA PRO A 98 5.57 -15.21 -3.20
C PRO A 98 7.07 -15.27 -3.52
N PRO A 99 7.85 -16.09 -2.80
CA PRO A 99 9.26 -16.31 -3.11
C PRO A 99 9.46 -16.70 -4.59
N ILE A 100 10.38 -16.03 -5.26
CA ILE A 100 10.69 -16.21 -6.68
C ILE A 100 12.17 -15.99 -6.92
N ALA A 101 12.78 -16.70 -7.87
CA ALA A 101 14.16 -16.46 -8.27
C ALA A 101 14.26 -15.15 -9.06
N PHE A 102 15.40 -14.48 -8.96
CA PHE A 102 15.62 -13.19 -9.65
C PHE A 102 15.38 -13.27 -11.16
N GLU A 103 15.85 -14.35 -11.78
CA GLU A 103 15.71 -14.58 -13.22
C GLU A 103 14.27 -14.76 -13.68
N ASP A 104 13.41 -15.26 -12.79
CA ASP A 104 11.98 -15.50 -13.06
C ASP A 104 11.12 -14.25 -12.76
N MET A 105 11.70 -13.24 -12.15
CA MET A 105 11.02 -11.96 -11.89
C MET A 105 10.72 -11.22 -13.19
N VAL A 106 9.58 -10.55 -13.23
CA VAL A 106 9.28 -9.62 -14.34
C VAL A 106 10.27 -8.47 -14.34
N MET A 107 10.54 -7.92 -15.52
CA MET A 107 11.54 -6.86 -15.73
C MET A 107 11.45 -5.69 -14.76
N LEU A 108 10.25 -5.30 -14.33
CA LEU A 108 10.05 -4.21 -13.37
C LEU A 108 10.66 -4.54 -12.01
N HIS A 109 10.48 -5.76 -11.52
CA HIS A 109 11.09 -6.21 -10.26
C HIS A 109 12.61 -6.29 -10.37
N GLN A 110 13.12 -6.85 -11.49
CA GLN A 110 14.57 -6.92 -11.71
C GLN A 110 15.22 -5.54 -11.70
N ARG A 111 14.61 -4.56 -12.38
CA ARG A 111 15.08 -3.17 -12.38
C ARG A 111 15.01 -2.52 -10.99
N GLY A 112 13.94 -2.77 -10.25
CA GLY A 112 13.80 -2.32 -8.87
C GLY A 112 14.91 -2.87 -7.96
N MET A 113 15.26 -4.15 -8.12
CA MET A 113 16.38 -4.78 -7.39
C MET A 113 17.72 -4.12 -7.69
N VAL A 114 18.00 -3.81 -8.96
CA VAL A 114 19.19 -3.07 -9.37
C VAL A 114 19.21 -1.68 -8.73
N SER A 115 18.10 -0.94 -8.83
CA SER A 115 17.97 0.39 -8.21
C SER A 115 18.18 0.36 -6.70
N ALA A 116 17.69 -0.67 -6.03
CA ALA A 116 17.89 -0.88 -4.58
C ALA A 116 19.39 -1.07 -4.23
N CYS A 117 20.13 -1.85 -5.01
CA CYS A 117 21.57 -2.02 -4.81
C CYS A 117 22.34 -0.71 -4.98
N LEU A 118 21.96 0.11 -5.98
CA LEU A 118 22.56 1.43 -6.19
C LEU A 118 22.19 2.44 -5.09
N PHE A 119 20.97 2.40 -4.62
CA PHE A 119 20.50 3.24 -3.53
C PHE A 119 21.23 2.96 -2.21
N GLU A 120 21.40 1.69 -1.87
CA GLU A 120 22.13 1.26 -0.67
C GLU A 120 23.65 1.43 -0.81
N GLY A 121 24.16 1.68 -2.02
CA GLY A 121 25.60 1.76 -2.28
C GLY A 121 26.29 0.40 -2.25
N TRP A 122 25.56 -0.68 -2.37
CA TRP A 122 26.10 -2.05 -2.47
C TRP A 122 26.77 -2.30 -3.82
N ALA A 123 26.40 -1.53 -4.83
CA ALA A 123 26.98 -1.49 -6.17
C ALA A 123 27.05 -0.05 -6.67
N LYS A 124 27.98 0.22 -7.58
CA LYS A 124 28.16 1.55 -8.22
C LYS A 124 27.60 1.61 -9.63
N THR A 125 27.46 0.47 -10.28
CA THR A 125 26.92 0.34 -11.64
C THR A 125 25.84 -0.73 -11.69
N GLU A 126 25.06 -0.72 -12.78
CA GLU A 126 24.05 -1.74 -13.03
C GLU A 126 24.66 -3.14 -13.14
N GLU A 127 25.82 -3.25 -13.82
CA GLU A 127 26.56 -4.51 -13.97
C GLU A 127 26.99 -5.08 -12.64
N GLU A 128 27.60 -4.25 -11.78
CA GLU A 128 27.98 -4.65 -10.41
C GLU A 128 26.76 -5.10 -9.59
N ALA A 129 25.62 -4.41 -9.72
CA ALA A 129 24.38 -4.76 -9.04
C ALA A 129 23.87 -6.13 -9.52
N LEU A 130 23.85 -6.38 -10.81
CA LEU A 130 23.43 -7.66 -11.38
C LEU A 130 24.34 -8.81 -10.95
N GLU A 131 25.67 -8.60 -10.96
CA GLU A 131 26.63 -9.59 -10.46
C GLU A 131 26.38 -9.89 -8.98
N LEU A 132 26.17 -8.86 -8.16
CA LEU A 132 25.89 -8.99 -6.73
C LEU A 132 24.61 -9.79 -6.46
N ILE A 133 23.52 -9.49 -7.18
CA ILE A 133 22.25 -10.20 -7.05
C ILE A 133 22.41 -11.67 -7.44
N ARG A 134 23.02 -11.95 -8.62
CA ARG A 134 23.24 -13.31 -9.13
C ARG A 134 24.21 -14.14 -8.28
N SER A 135 25.10 -13.49 -7.54
CA SER A 135 26.01 -14.18 -6.61
C SER A 135 25.27 -14.83 -5.42
N GLY A 136 23.99 -14.50 -5.22
CA GLY A 136 23.20 -14.95 -4.06
C GLY A 136 23.51 -14.21 -2.76
N LYS A 137 24.33 -13.14 -2.80
CA LYS A 137 24.61 -12.33 -1.62
C LYS A 137 23.40 -11.52 -1.16
N ILE A 138 22.53 -11.11 -2.11
CA ILE A 138 21.28 -10.43 -1.79
C ILE A 138 20.24 -11.47 -1.37
N LYS A 139 19.76 -11.36 -0.13
CA LYS A 139 18.64 -12.16 0.37
C LYS A 139 17.33 -11.48 -0.02
N MET A 140 16.47 -12.20 -0.72
CA MET A 140 15.13 -11.74 -1.06
C MET A 140 14.11 -12.31 -0.09
N ILE A 141 13.20 -11.47 0.40
CA ILE A 141 12.08 -11.87 1.28
C ILE A 141 10.77 -11.30 0.72
N SER A 142 9.67 -12.01 0.94
CA SER A 142 8.35 -11.51 0.52
C SER A 142 7.90 -10.37 1.43
N ALA A 143 7.46 -9.26 0.85
CA ALA A 143 6.83 -8.17 1.60
C ALA A 143 5.55 -8.62 2.32
N LEU A 144 4.90 -9.70 1.85
CA LEU A 144 3.71 -10.28 2.49
C LEU A 144 4.01 -10.85 3.88
N ASP A 145 5.26 -11.31 4.10
CA ASP A 145 5.72 -11.88 5.36
C ASP A 145 6.18 -10.80 6.37
N THR A 146 6.04 -9.52 5.99
CA THR A 146 6.43 -8.38 6.82
C THR A 146 5.22 -7.52 7.17
N ASN A 147 5.44 -6.49 7.97
CA ASN A 147 4.43 -5.47 8.28
C ASN A 147 4.36 -4.35 7.22
N THR A 148 4.94 -4.55 6.04
CA THR A 148 4.87 -3.58 4.94
C THR A 148 3.66 -3.82 4.03
N VAL A 149 3.42 -2.86 3.16
CA VAL A 149 2.50 -3.00 2.03
C VAL A 149 3.33 -3.25 0.78
N GLY A 150 3.15 -4.41 0.17
CA GLY A 150 3.82 -4.80 -1.07
C GLY A 150 3.20 -4.17 -2.32
N ALA A 151 2.94 -2.86 -2.30
CA ALA A 151 2.40 -2.16 -3.47
C ALA A 151 3.44 -2.10 -4.60
N GLY A 152 2.97 -2.22 -5.83
CA GLY A 152 3.86 -2.26 -7.00
C GLY A 152 4.83 -3.44 -6.94
N THR A 153 6.13 -3.19 -6.99
CA THR A 153 7.17 -4.23 -6.89
C THR A 153 7.48 -4.64 -5.45
N GLY A 154 7.12 -3.83 -4.47
CA GLY A 154 7.42 -4.08 -3.06
C GLY A 154 8.92 -4.14 -2.74
N ILE A 155 9.77 -3.53 -3.57
CA ILE A 155 11.22 -3.48 -3.36
C ILE A 155 11.54 -2.47 -2.27
N ILE A 156 11.93 -2.96 -1.11
CA ILE A 156 12.28 -2.15 0.06
C ILE A 156 13.61 -2.67 0.62
N THR A 157 14.47 -1.75 1.01
CA THR A 157 15.73 -2.02 1.69
C THR A 157 15.80 -1.21 2.98
N LYS A 158 16.73 -1.54 3.86
CA LYS A 158 16.78 -1.01 5.23
C LYS A 158 16.83 0.52 5.34
N ASN A 159 17.46 1.20 4.36
CA ASN A 159 17.62 2.67 4.39
C ASN A 159 16.52 3.44 3.64
N VAL A 160 15.55 2.76 3.06
CA VAL A 160 14.38 3.42 2.46
C VAL A 160 13.54 4.06 3.56
N ALA A 161 13.19 5.33 3.40
CA ALA A 161 12.30 6.01 4.32
C ALA A 161 10.86 5.51 4.14
N MET A 162 10.23 5.14 5.25
CA MET A 162 8.87 4.58 5.28
C MET A 162 7.94 5.44 6.12
N ILE A 163 6.74 5.63 5.66
CA ILE A 163 5.62 6.17 6.43
C ILE A 163 5.19 5.11 7.43
N VAL A 164 5.17 5.46 8.71
CA VAL A 164 4.84 4.56 9.81
C VAL A 164 3.42 4.84 10.29
N THR A 165 2.55 3.86 10.14
CA THR A 165 1.16 3.91 10.62
C THR A 165 0.97 2.93 11.76
N LYS A 166 0.40 3.41 12.85
CA LYS A 166 0.07 2.61 14.04
C LYS A 166 -1.43 2.55 14.23
N ASP A 167 -1.96 1.35 14.36
CA ASP A 167 -3.30 1.18 14.90
C ASP A 167 -3.27 1.36 16.41
N ARG A 168 -3.94 2.38 16.91
CA ARG A 168 -3.93 2.75 18.34
C ARG A 168 -4.65 1.72 19.22
N ASN A 169 -5.60 0.98 18.67
CA ASN A 169 -6.38 -0.01 19.39
C ASN A 169 -5.60 -1.32 19.58
N SER A 170 -4.98 -1.83 18.53
CA SER A 170 -4.19 -3.08 18.59
C SER A 170 -2.72 -2.86 18.92
N GLY A 171 -2.22 -1.63 18.76
CA GLY A 171 -0.81 -1.30 18.88
C GLY A 171 0.05 -1.76 17.69
N LYS A 172 -0.54 -2.41 16.70
CA LYS A 172 0.18 -2.91 15.51
C LYS A 172 0.66 -1.77 14.62
N VAL A 173 1.82 -1.98 14.03
CA VAL A 173 2.51 -0.99 13.19
C VAL A 173 2.63 -1.54 11.78
N ALA A 174 2.29 -0.70 10.80
CA ALA A 174 2.55 -0.94 9.39
C ALA A 174 3.50 0.13 8.83
N ALA A 175 4.31 -0.26 7.85
CA ALA A 175 5.20 0.63 7.14
C ALA A 175 4.84 0.65 5.65
N THR A 176 4.71 1.84 5.08
CA THR A 176 4.39 2.02 3.67
C THR A 176 5.38 2.93 2.99
N PHE A 177 5.54 2.71 1.71
CA PHE A 177 6.36 3.56 0.86
C PHE A 177 5.73 4.96 0.78
N PRO A 178 6.48 6.05 0.98
CA PRO A 178 5.99 7.37 0.62
C PRO A 178 5.82 7.46 -0.89
N ALA A 179 4.88 8.27 -1.35
CA ALA A 179 4.73 8.55 -2.77
C ALA A 179 6.03 9.18 -3.31
N GLU A 180 6.63 8.58 -4.33
CA GLU A 180 7.96 8.99 -4.81
C GLU A 180 7.93 10.22 -5.75
N GLY A 181 6.74 10.79 -5.99
CA GLY A 181 6.56 12.05 -6.72
C GLY A 181 6.63 11.92 -8.25
N ILE A 182 6.03 12.90 -8.94
CA ILE A 182 6.15 13.05 -10.40
C ILE A 182 7.49 13.68 -10.80
N VAL A 183 8.22 14.25 -9.85
CA VAL A 183 9.40 15.10 -10.10
C VAL A 183 10.48 14.36 -10.90
N TYR A 184 10.45 13.05 -10.88
CA TYR A 184 11.37 12.19 -11.62
C TYR A 184 10.59 11.32 -12.59
N GLN A 185 10.45 11.81 -13.82
CA GLN A 185 9.83 11.04 -14.88
C GLN A 185 10.50 9.66 -14.99
N GLY A 186 9.84 8.66 -14.48
CA GLY A 186 10.10 7.27 -14.80
C GLY A 186 10.81 6.42 -13.78
N GLY A 187 10.98 6.83 -12.51
CA GLY A 187 11.73 5.93 -11.70
C GLY A 187 11.32 5.81 -10.23
N PHE A 188 10.64 4.74 -9.91
CA PHE A 188 10.34 4.39 -8.54
C PHE A 188 10.95 3.04 -8.18
N CYS A 189 11.80 3.00 -7.16
CA CYS A 189 12.35 1.75 -6.68
C CYS A 189 11.23 0.82 -6.20
N GLY A 190 10.29 1.33 -5.44
CA GLY A 190 9.12 0.58 -5.01
C GLY A 190 8.14 0.19 -6.12
N TRP A 191 8.14 0.88 -7.26
CA TRP A 191 7.29 0.59 -8.41
C TRP A 191 8.03 -0.15 -9.55
N GLY A 192 9.35 -0.37 -9.38
CA GLY A 192 10.16 -1.13 -10.33
C GLY A 192 10.55 -0.40 -11.61
N LEU A 193 10.35 0.91 -11.65
CA LEU A 193 10.86 1.70 -12.75
C LEU A 193 12.31 2.09 -12.46
N TYR A 194 13.21 1.75 -13.35
CA TYR A 194 14.60 2.21 -13.31
C TYR A 194 14.75 3.48 -14.13
N SER A 195 15.34 4.51 -13.53
CA SER A 195 15.87 5.67 -14.24
C SER A 195 17.17 6.12 -13.60
N GLU A 196 18.01 6.74 -14.40
CA GLU A 196 19.18 7.44 -13.91
C GLU A 196 18.72 8.50 -12.88
N GLY A 197 19.33 8.52 -11.70
CA GLY A 197 18.98 9.47 -10.63
C GLY A 197 17.94 8.98 -9.62
N ILE A 198 17.38 7.78 -9.75
CA ILE A 198 16.38 7.28 -8.78
C ILE A 198 16.99 7.13 -7.37
N ALA A 199 18.23 6.66 -7.27
CA ALA A 199 18.91 6.50 -6.00
C ALA A 199 19.17 7.87 -5.33
N GLU A 200 19.52 8.89 -6.10
CA GLU A 200 19.67 10.26 -5.63
C GLU A 200 18.33 10.84 -5.17
N ASN A 201 17.24 10.57 -5.90
CA ASN A 201 15.92 10.99 -5.50
C ASN A 201 15.51 10.39 -4.16
N LEU A 202 15.66 9.09 -4.00
CA LEU A 202 15.31 8.41 -2.74
C LEU A 202 16.15 8.95 -1.55
N ARG A 203 17.43 9.26 -1.77
CA ARG A 203 18.27 9.91 -0.77
C ARG A 203 17.79 11.33 -0.46
N HIS A 204 17.46 12.12 -1.49
CA HIS A 204 16.91 13.46 -1.33
C HIS A 204 15.58 13.45 -0.56
N MET A 205 14.69 12.51 -0.88
CA MET A 205 13.46 12.31 -0.11
C MET A 205 13.77 12.05 1.36
N ARG A 206 14.61 11.06 1.65
CA ARG A 206 14.97 10.66 3.01
C ARG A 206 15.63 11.77 3.81
N GLU A 207 16.55 12.51 3.19
CA GLU A 207 17.44 13.46 3.88
C GLU A 207 16.91 14.88 3.91
N TYR A 208 16.02 15.24 2.99
CA TYR A 208 15.58 16.62 2.82
C TYR A 208 14.06 16.81 2.85
N LEU A 209 13.28 16.01 2.08
CA LEU A 209 11.84 16.23 1.96
C LEU A 209 11.03 15.67 3.13
N LEU A 210 11.38 14.48 3.61
CA LEU A 210 10.60 13.76 4.62
C LEU A 210 10.89 14.16 6.08
N PRO A 211 12.07 14.65 6.47
CA PRO A 211 12.34 15.02 7.87
C PRO A 211 11.37 16.05 8.44
N PRO A 212 10.98 17.15 7.75
CA PRO A 212 9.97 18.05 8.26
C PRO A 212 8.62 17.39 8.50
N MET A 213 8.21 16.47 7.62
CA MET A 213 6.96 15.72 7.76
C MET A 213 7.00 14.80 8.99
N ALA A 214 8.11 14.11 9.21
CA ALA A 214 8.32 13.26 10.38
C ALA A 214 8.23 14.08 11.69
N GLU A 215 8.89 15.23 11.74
CA GLU A 215 8.83 16.10 12.92
C GLU A 215 7.42 16.66 13.13
N MET A 216 6.75 17.08 12.08
CA MET A 216 5.38 17.59 12.15
C MET A 216 4.45 16.55 12.77
N VAL A 217 4.44 15.32 12.25
CA VAL A 217 3.52 14.28 12.74
C VAL A 217 3.83 13.85 14.16
N ARG A 218 5.11 13.82 14.56
CA ARG A 218 5.53 13.55 15.95
C ARG A 218 5.07 14.65 16.91
N LYS A 219 5.25 15.93 16.54
CA LYS A 219 4.78 17.07 17.35
C LYS A 219 3.26 17.10 17.49
N ARG A 220 2.55 16.71 16.45
CA ARG A 220 1.08 16.58 16.46
C ARG A 220 0.59 15.41 17.32
N GLY A 221 1.43 14.40 17.60
CA GLY A 221 1.01 13.18 18.30
C GLY A 221 0.33 12.17 17.39
N GLY A 222 0.56 12.28 16.08
CA GLY A 222 -0.03 11.46 15.03
C GLY A 222 -1.13 12.17 14.25
N LEU A 223 -1.43 11.66 13.07
CA LEU A 223 -2.50 12.13 12.19
C LEU A 223 -3.44 10.96 11.87
N GLU A 224 -4.70 11.12 12.27
CA GLU A 224 -5.75 10.11 12.03
C GLU A 224 -6.09 10.03 10.54
N THR A 225 -6.08 8.80 10.01
CA THR A 225 -6.32 8.58 8.58
C THR A 225 -7.79 8.32 8.26
N LYS A 226 -8.53 7.65 9.14
CA LYS A 226 -9.95 7.31 8.92
C LYS A 226 -10.87 8.51 8.69
N PRO A 227 -10.77 9.62 9.44
CA PRO A 227 -11.61 10.78 9.18
C PRO A 227 -11.40 11.36 7.78
N ILE A 228 -10.14 11.43 7.32
CA ILE A 228 -9.80 11.91 5.97
C ILE A 228 -10.43 10.98 4.92
N LEU A 229 -10.27 9.66 5.08
CA LEU A 229 -10.85 8.67 4.17
C LEU A 229 -12.38 8.79 4.12
N ALA A 230 -13.05 8.88 5.27
CA ALA A 230 -14.50 8.97 5.33
C ALA A 230 -15.04 10.25 4.68
N GLU A 231 -14.40 11.40 4.95
CA GLU A 231 -14.79 12.68 4.38
C GLU A 231 -14.54 12.73 2.87
N SER A 232 -13.39 12.25 2.42
CA SER A 232 -13.05 12.20 0.99
C SER A 232 -14.01 11.33 0.19
N MET A 233 -14.46 10.20 0.74
CA MET A 233 -15.49 9.37 0.13
C MET A 233 -16.82 10.11 0.01
N SER A 234 -17.19 10.91 1.00
CA SER A 234 -18.38 11.77 0.94
C SER A 234 -18.26 12.86 -0.14
N MET A 235 -17.05 13.25 -0.50
CA MET A 235 -16.74 14.19 -1.57
C MET A 235 -16.61 13.51 -2.95
N GLY A 236 -16.75 12.19 -3.02
CA GLY A 236 -16.78 11.40 -4.26
C GLY A 236 -15.46 10.72 -4.63
N ASP A 237 -14.49 10.65 -3.71
CA ASP A 237 -13.33 9.78 -3.89
C ASP A 237 -13.71 8.31 -3.64
N GLU A 238 -12.98 7.40 -4.28
CA GLU A 238 -13.07 5.96 -4.03
C GLU A 238 -11.79 5.40 -3.38
N ASN A 239 -10.84 6.28 -3.09
CA ASN A 239 -9.60 6.05 -2.36
C ASN A 239 -8.65 4.98 -2.95
N HIS A 240 -8.77 4.71 -4.25
CA HIS A 240 -7.83 3.87 -5.00
C HIS A 240 -7.24 4.60 -6.22
N THR A 241 -8.07 4.96 -7.20
CA THR A 241 -7.63 5.71 -8.38
C THR A 241 -7.96 7.20 -8.28
N ARG A 242 -9.03 7.54 -7.58
CA ARG A 242 -9.47 8.91 -7.34
C ARG A 242 -9.32 9.25 -5.85
N GLN A 243 -8.40 10.15 -5.55
CA GLN A 243 -8.06 10.58 -4.19
C GLN A 243 -7.83 12.09 -4.07
N SER A 244 -8.35 12.86 -4.99
CA SER A 244 -8.13 14.32 -5.00
C SER A 244 -8.70 15.01 -3.77
N ALA A 245 -9.82 14.54 -3.24
CA ALA A 245 -10.39 15.09 -2.02
C ALA A 245 -9.56 14.67 -0.79
N ALA A 246 -9.07 13.44 -0.74
CA ALA A 246 -8.19 12.99 0.35
C ALA A 246 -6.88 13.77 0.38
N ASP A 247 -6.26 14.03 -0.79
CA ASP A 247 -5.06 14.87 -0.89
C ASP A 247 -5.33 16.28 -0.36
N LEU A 248 -6.40 16.95 -0.81
CA LEU A 248 -6.78 18.29 -0.35
C LEU A 248 -7.05 18.36 1.16
N LEU A 249 -7.78 17.39 1.71
CA LEU A 249 -8.06 17.30 3.14
C LEU A 249 -6.78 17.13 3.96
N PHE A 250 -5.90 16.25 3.49
CA PHE A 250 -4.60 16.02 4.11
C PHE A 250 -3.74 17.29 4.10
N GLU A 251 -3.56 17.91 2.93
CA GLU A 251 -2.81 19.15 2.77
C GLU A 251 -3.34 20.27 3.69
N HIS A 252 -4.67 20.41 3.75
CA HIS A 252 -5.31 21.39 4.62
C HIS A 252 -4.95 21.16 6.09
N GLN A 253 -4.98 19.89 6.54
CA GLN A 253 -4.69 19.55 7.93
C GLN A 253 -3.25 19.81 8.35
N ILE A 254 -2.27 19.63 7.45
CA ILE A 254 -0.86 19.70 7.79
C ILE A 254 -0.21 21.04 7.53
N THR A 255 -0.80 21.90 6.68
CA THR A 255 -0.13 23.12 6.19
C THR A 255 0.33 24.04 7.31
N LEU A 256 -0.54 24.34 8.29
CA LEU A 256 -0.17 25.24 9.37
C LEU A 256 0.87 24.62 10.32
N ASP A 257 0.78 23.33 10.57
CA ASP A 257 1.74 22.62 11.41
C ASP A 257 3.12 22.58 10.75
N MET A 258 3.18 22.34 9.44
CA MET A 258 4.43 22.39 8.67
C MET A 258 5.07 23.78 8.70
N MET A 259 4.28 24.85 8.56
CA MET A 259 4.79 26.23 8.58
C MET A 259 5.35 26.66 9.94
N GLN A 260 5.02 25.99 11.03
CA GLN A 260 5.48 26.26 12.39
C GLN A 260 6.76 25.51 12.77
N LEU A 261 7.28 24.66 11.89
CA LEU A 261 8.50 23.91 12.15
C LEU A 261 9.74 24.80 12.09
N ASP A 262 10.73 24.45 12.90
CA ASP A 262 12.03 25.12 12.91
C ASP A 262 12.98 24.50 11.84
N TYR A 263 12.61 24.68 10.58
CA TYR A 263 13.40 24.28 9.41
C TYR A 263 13.62 25.49 8.48
N PRO A 264 14.64 25.47 7.62
CA PRO A 264 14.78 26.46 6.56
C PRO A 264 13.48 26.57 5.73
N LYS A 265 13.04 27.78 5.44
CA LYS A 265 11.79 28.02 4.71
C LYS A 265 11.77 27.34 3.34
N GLU A 266 12.93 27.27 2.70
CA GLU A 266 13.13 26.60 1.42
C GLU A 266 12.89 25.10 1.54
N GLN A 267 13.26 24.48 2.67
CA GLN A 267 13.03 23.06 2.92
C GLN A 267 11.56 22.77 3.20
N ILE A 268 10.89 23.61 4.02
CA ILE A 268 9.43 23.50 4.24
C ILE A 268 8.69 23.65 2.91
N PHE A 269 9.07 24.66 2.11
CA PHE A 269 8.47 24.87 0.79
C PHE A 269 8.67 23.64 -0.12
N ALA A 270 9.87 23.08 -0.16
CA ALA A 270 10.17 21.90 -0.98
C ALA A 270 9.36 20.67 -0.52
N SER A 271 9.23 20.45 0.79
CA SER A 271 8.40 19.36 1.34
C SER A 271 6.92 19.55 1.02
N MET A 272 6.38 20.77 1.18
CA MET A 272 5.00 21.06 0.82
C MET A 272 4.76 20.94 -0.69
N LYS A 273 5.68 21.44 -1.50
CA LYS A 273 5.61 21.28 -2.96
C LYS A 273 5.60 19.81 -3.37
N TYR A 274 6.45 18.99 -2.76
CA TYR A 274 6.48 17.54 -2.99
C TYR A 274 5.12 16.89 -2.68
N ILE A 275 4.48 17.26 -1.58
CA ILE A 275 3.15 16.76 -1.19
C ILE A 275 2.10 17.18 -2.23
N ILE A 276 2.00 18.47 -2.50
CA ILE A 276 0.95 19.09 -3.33
C ILE A 276 1.05 18.65 -4.80
N GLU A 277 2.27 18.55 -5.33
CA GLU A 277 2.49 18.20 -6.75
C GLU A 277 2.51 16.68 -7.01
N THR A 278 2.47 15.84 -5.96
CA THR A 278 2.43 14.38 -6.11
C THR A 278 0.98 13.87 -6.10
N PRO A 279 0.42 13.46 -7.24
CA PRO A 279 -0.96 12.98 -7.29
C PRO A 279 -1.13 11.73 -6.45
N ARG A 280 -2.25 11.64 -5.78
CA ARG A 280 -2.60 10.53 -4.88
C ARG A 280 -1.57 10.37 -3.76
N PHE A 281 -1.08 11.50 -3.24
CA PHE A 281 -0.10 11.49 -2.15
C PHE A 281 -0.63 10.77 -0.92
N PHE A 282 -1.91 10.98 -0.59
CA PHE A 282 -2.55 10.35 0.56
C PHE A 282 -2.70 8.82 0.45
N HIS A 283 -2.50 8.25 -0.76
CA HIS A 283 -2.64 6.82 -0.98
C HIS A 283 -1.76 5.96 -0.05
N CYS A 284 -0.51 6.38 0.17
CA CYS A 284 0.42 5.66 1.05
C CYS A 284 -0.08 5.59 2.51
N PHE A 285 -0.78 6.62 2.99
CA PHE A 285 -1.38 6.64 4.33
C PHE A 285 -2.60 5.72 4.41
N GLY A 286 -3.45 5.71 3.40
CA GLY A 286 -4.58 4.79 3.30
C GLY A 286 -4.14 3.31 3.27
N GLN A 287 -3.08 3.00 2.53
CA GLN A 287 -2.49 1.66 2.50
C GLN A 287 -1.93 1.27 3.87
N GLY A 288 -1.20 2.18 4.53
CA GLY A 288 -0.68 1.97 5.89
C GLY A 288 -1.79 1.73 6.90
N ALA A 289 -2.86 2.50 6.83
CA ALA A 289 -4.03 2.35 7.67
C ALA A 289 -4.68 0.96 7.50
N SER A 290 -4.89 0.55 6.26
CA SER A 290 -5.47 -0.77 5.94
C SER A 290 -4.58 -1.90 6.46
N ARG A 291 -3.27 -1.81 6.24
CA ARG A 291 -2.32 -2.85 6.70
C ARG A 291 -2.25 -2.92 8.22
N ALA A 292 -2.19 -1.80 8.92
CA ALA A 292 -2.17 -1.76 10.39
C ALA A 292 -3.44 -2.37 10.99
N ALA A 293 -4.61 -2.05 10.42
CA ALA A 293 -5.89 -2.64 10.82
C ALA A 293 -5.93 -4.15 10.60
N MET A 294 -5.46 -4.64 9.44
CA MET A 294 -5.40 -6.07 9.15
C MET A 294 -4.44 -6.82 10.08
N LEU A 295 -3.28 -6.23 10.41
CA LEU A 295 -2.33 -6.82 11.37
C LEU A 295 -2.92 -6.95 12.77
N GLY A 296 -3.91 -6.16 13.14
CA GLY A 296 -4.68 -6.28 14.37
C GLY A 296 -5.38 -7.63 14.54
N ASN A 297 -5.65 -8.33 13.44
CA ASN A 297 -6.26 -9.67 13.42
C ASN A 297 -5.24 -10.82 13.52
N VAL A 298 -3.96 -10.55 13.30
CA VAL A 298 -2.92 -11.60 13.27
C VAL A 298 -2.61 -12.07 14.68
N GLY A 299 -2.67 -13.38 14.91
CA GLY A 299 -2.32 -14.00 16.20
C GLY A 299 -3.41 -13.88 17.28
N ARG A 300 -4.66 -13.60 16.89
CA ARG A 300 -5.83 -13.80 17.78
C ARG A 300 -6.40 -15.19 17.52
N GLU A 301 -6.21 -16.09 18.49
CA GLU A 301 -6.82 -17.43 18.52
C GLU A 301 -8.29 -17.36 18.94
#